data_ce1c27fd299202e0a66c4061049bf270
#
_entry.id   ce1c27fd299202e0a66c4061049bf270
#
_cell.length_a   1.000
_cell.length_b   1.000
_cell.length_c   1.000
_cell.angle_alpha   90.00
_cell.angle_beta   90.00
_cell.angle_gamma   90.00
#
_symmetry.space_group_name_H-M   'P 1'
#
loop_
_entity.id
_entity.type
_entity.pdbx_description
1 polymer ?
#
loop_
_entity_poly.entity_id
_entity_poly.type
_entity_poly.pdbx_seq_one_letter_code
_entity_poly.pdbx_strand_id
1 'polypeptide(L)'
;MDIEIKIVKVCLAVELIPYIVYVRAYWRRLKYQKWGGKNLARIAGVDIPRNKRVEVSLTYIFGIGRSTSNKILGASGIDRDTKVKDLTEEQVAKLRAAVEEYKIEGELRKEIRLNIKRLLDIKSYRGLRHRNGLPVRGQKTKTNARTRKGPVRMAIAKKK
;
A
#
# COMPACT_ATOMS: atom_id res chain seq x y z
N MET A 1 23.20 27.92 12.50
CA MET A 1 24.10 27.86 11.33
C MET A 1 25.57 27.65 11.69
N ASP A 2 25.95 27.75 12.96
CA ASP A 2 27.35 27.69 13.38
C ASP A 2 27.89 26.35 13.88
N ILE A 3 27.03 25.35 14.02
CA ILE A 3 27.45 24.02 14.50
C ILE A 3 27.92 23.14 13.31
N GLU A 4 27.40 23.35 12.13
CA GLU A 4 27.79 22.59 10.94
C GLU A 4 29.22 22.92 10.45
N ILE A 5 29.64 24.17 10.57
CA ILE A 5 30.98 24.62 10.14
C ILE A 5 32.07 24.11 11.08
N LYS A 6 31.79 23.93 12.37
CA LYS A 6 32.77 23.42 13.35
C LYS A 6 33.01 21.91 13.17
N ILE A 7 32.03 21.15 12.77
CA ILE A 7 32.18 19.69 12.56
C ILE A 7 33.00 19.38 11.31
N VAL A 8 32.85 20.16 10.24
CA VAL A 8 33.64 20.00 9.00
C VAL A 8 35.14 20.36 9.22
N LYS A 9 35.48 21.31 10.09
CA LYS A 9 36.87 21.68 10.37
C LYS A 9 37.60 20.65 11.25
N VAL A 10 36.92 19.89 12.08
CA VAL A 10 37.53 18.83 12.91
C VAL A 10 37.82 17.55 12.10
N CYS A 11 37.17 17.35 10.96
CA CYS A 11 37.39 16.17 10.09
C CYS A 11 38.64 16.24 9.21
N LEU A 12 39.39 17.36 9.20
CA LEU A 12 40.57 17.56 8.34
C LEU A 12 41.90 17.23 9.01
N ALA A 13 41.88 16.82 10.26
CA ALA A 13 43.09 16.42 10.97
C ALA A 13 42.88 15.04 11.61
N VAL A 14 43.65 14.04 11.10
CA VAL A 14 43.96 12.74 11.72
C VAL A 14 42.95 11.58 11.46
N GLU A 15 43.38 10.63 10.61
CA GLU A 15 43.10 9.19 10.64
C GLU A 15 41.69 8.73 11.07
N LEU A 16 40.60 9.07 10.32
CA LEU A 16 39.26 8.69 10.75
C LEU A 16 38.35 8.07 9.64
N ILE A 17 38.89 7.09 8.91
CA ILE A 17 38.07 6.23 8.05
C ILE A 17 36.92 5.54 8.83
N PRO A 18 37.10 5.04 10.07
CA PRO A 18 35.99 4.45 10.83
C PRO A 18 34.93 5.48 11.27
N TYR A 19 35.32 6.73 11.51
CA TYR A 19 34.39 7.77 11.95
C TYR A 19 33.45 8.24 10.82
N ILE A 20 33.93 8.30 9.60
CA ILE A 20 33.11 8.66 8.42
C ILE A 20 32.05 7.60 8.16
N VAL A 21 32.37 6.32 8.33
CA VAL A 21 31.39 5.22 8.22
C VAL A 21 30.35 5.30 9.34
N TYR A 22 30.76 5.63 10.57
CA TYR A 22 29.86 5.78 11.71
C TYR A 22 28.94 7.00 11.56
N VAL A 23 29.46 8.13 11.11
CA VAL A 23 28.68 9.35 10.83
C VAL A 23 27.69 9.11 9.68
N ARG A 24 28.11 8.41 8.62
CA ARG A 24 27.24 8.06 7.49
C ARG A 24 26.14 7.09 7.89
N ALA A 25 26.42 6.12 8.76
CA ALA A 25 25.44 5.21 9.35
C ALA A 25 24.48 5.96 10.31
N TYR A 26 25.02 6.86 11.11
CA TYR A 26 24.24 7.71 12.02
C TYR A 26 23.30 8.66 11.26
N TRP A 27 23.76 9.32 10.19
CA TRP A 27 22.94 10.16 9.31
C TRP A 27 21.89 9.34 8.53
N ARG A 28 22.23 8.12 8.13
CA ARG A 28 21.28 7.19 7.52
C ARG A 28 20.19 6.82 8.54
N ARG A 29 20.54 6.58 9.81
CA ARG A 29 19.62 6.27 10.90
C ARG A 29 18.73 7.46 11.26
N LEU A 30 19.28 8.68 11.34
CA LEU A 30 18.52 9.91 11.56
C LEU A 30 17.56 10.22 10.39
N LYS A 31 17.99 9.99 9.16
CA LYS A 31 17.11 10.14 7.98
C LYS A 31 15.97 9.13 8.01
N TYR A 32 16.20 7.91 8.46
CA TYR A 32 15.19 6.88 8.65
C TYR A 32 14.22 7.22 9.80
N GLN A 33 14.71 7.77 10.92
CA GLN A 33 13.87 8.24 12.02
C GLN A 33 13.03 9.47 11.64
N LYS A 34 13.56 10.37 10.82
CA LYS A 34 12.81 11.54 10.33
C LYS A 34 11.67 11.16 9.37
N TRP A 35 11.74 9.98 8.75
CA TRP A 35 10.69 9.42 7.88
C TRP A 35 9.78 8.41 8.60
N GLY A 36 10.20 7.84 9.71
CA GLY A 36 9.51 6.77 10.44
C GLY A 36 8.67 7.21 11.64
N GLY A 37 8.57 8.48 11.96
CA GLY A 37 8.06 8.89 13.26
C GLY A 37 7.04 10.00 13.31
N LYS A 38 6.02 10.04 12.46
CA LYS A 38 4.84 10.90 12.71
C LYS A 38 3.60 10.10 12.31
N ASN A 39 2.90 9.66 13.34
CA ASN A 39 1.54 9.06 13.34
C ASN A 39 0.93 8.84 11.95
N LEU A 40 1.28 7.74 11.30
CA LEU A 40 0.54 7.26 10.14
C LEU A 40 -0.86 6.88 10.65
N ALA A 41 -1.89 7.53 10.13
CA ALA A 41 -3.24 7.10 10.41
C ALA A 41 -3.39 5.67 9.89
N ARG A 42 -3.50 4.70 10.82
CA ARG A 42 -3.70 3.29 10.49
C ARG A 42 -5.17 2.96 10.64
N ILE A 43 -5.80 2.54 9.54
CA ILE A 43 -7.21 2.14 9.51
C ILE A 43 -7.28 0.71 8.98
N ALA A 44 -7.99 -0.17 9.66
CA ALA A 44 -8.13 -1.58 9.32
C ALA A 44 -6.77 -2.31 9.08
N GLY A 45 -5.74 -1.92 9.82
CA GLY A 45 -4.41 -2.51 9.68
C GLY A 45 -3.58 -1.98 8.50
N VAL A 46 -4.11 -1.06 7.69
CA VAL A 46 -3.44 -0.47 6.52
C VAL A 46 -2.97 0.95 6.84
N ASP A 47 -1.74 1.25 6.48
CA ASP A 47 -1.17 2.59 6.61
C ASP A 47 -1.62 3.48 5.45
N ILE A 48 -2.30 4.58 5.79
CA ILE A 48 -2.92 5.47 4.81
C ILE A 48 -1.97 6.62 4.46
N PRO A 49 -1.83 6.98 3.16
CA PRO A 49 -0.97 8.07 2.73
C PRO A 49 -1.48 9.43 3.21
N ARG A 50 -0.65 10.17 3.96
CA ARG A 50 -1.00 11.43 4.63
C ARG A 50 -1.25 12.60 3.69
N ASN A 51 -0.50 12.64 2.58
CA ASN A 51 -0.51 13.80 1.69
C ASN A 51 -1.68 13.80 0.72
N LYS A 52 -2.50 12.73 0.72
CA LYS A 52 -3.65 12.59 -0.15
C LYS A 52 -4.94 12.99 0.58
N ARG A 53 -5.97 13.32 -0.19
CA ARG A 53 -7.33 13.55 0.30
C ARG A 53 -7.87 12.25 0.91
N VAL A 54 -8.70 12.37 1.94
CA VAL A 54 -9.27 11.22 2.65
C VAL A 54 -10.04 10.31 1.69
N GLU A 55 -10.80 10.87 0.75
CA GLU A 55 -11.52 10.12 -0.28
C GLU A 55 -10.61 9.14 -1.03
N VAL A 56 -9.46 9.63 -1.51
CA VAL A 56 -8.49 8.82 -2.26
C VAL A 56 -7.72 7.88 -1.34
N SER A 57 -7.43 8.32 -0.13
CA SER A 57 -6.63 7.56 0.82
C SER A 57 -7.35 6.31 1.31
N LEU A 58 -8.67 6.36 1.51
CA LEU A 58 -9.46 5.19 1.88
C LEU A 58 -9.47 4.12 0.78
N THR A 59 -9.32 4.48 -0.49
CA THR A 59 -9.25 3.49 -1.58
C THR A 59 -7.99 2.63 -1.59
N TYR A 60 -7.00 2.92 -0.73
CA TYR A 60 -5.84 2.04 -0.53
C TYR A 60 -6.19 0.78 0.28
N ILE A 61 -7.32 0.80 0.99
CA ILE A 61 -7.83 -0.37 1.72
C ILE A 61 -8.53 -1.29 0.72
N PHE A 62 -8.12 -2.56 0.69
CA PHE A 62 -8.72 -3.54 -0.21
C PHE A 62 -10.20 -3.77 0.16
N GLY A 63 -11.07 -3.54 -0.80
CA GLY A 63 -12.54 -3.62 -0.63
C GLY A 63 -13.23 -2.26 -0.59
N ILE A 64 -12.49 -1.17 -0.40
CA ILE A 64 -13.05 0.17 -0.43
C ILE A 64 -12.74 0.81 -1.78
N GLY A 65 -13.76 0.99 -2.59
CA GLY A 65 -13.69 1.78 -3.82
C GLY A 65 -14.12 3.23 -3.57
N ARG A 66 -14.04 4.06 -4.60
CA ARG A 66 -14.40 5.50 -4.50
C ARG A 66 -15.85 5.71 -4.03
N SER A 67 -16.79 4.92 -4.55
CA SER A 67 -18.20 5.00 -4.14
C SER A 67 -18.41 4.63 -2.68
N THR A 68 -17.74 3.59 -2.18
CA THR A 68 -17.80 3.16 -0.77
C THR A 68 -17.11 4.20 0.12
N SER A 69 -15.96 4.74 -0.30
CA SER A 69 -15.27 5.83 0.42
C SER A 69 -16.19 7.03 0.61
N ASN A 70 -16.91 7.44 -0.44
CA ASN A 70 -17.85 8.56 -0.35
C ASN A 70 -19.04 8.29 0.61
N LYS A 71 -19.53 7.04 0.68
CA LYS A 71 -20.56 6.64 1.64
C LYS A 71 -20.04 6.72 3.08
N ILE A 72 -18.85 6.20 3.32
CA ILE A 72 -18.17 6.22 4.63
C ILE A 72 -17.97 7.67 5.11
N LEU A 73 -17.46 8.54 4.22
CA LEU A 73 -17.25 9.95 4.55
C LEU A 73 -18.55 10.69 4.81
N GLY A 74 -19.61 10.41 4.04
CA GLY A 74 -20.94 10.95 4.27
C GLY A 74 -21.52 10.54 5.63
N ALA A 75 -21.37 9.25 6.00
CA ALA A 75 -21.81 8.76 7.31
C ALA A 75 -21.00 9.35 8.47
N SER A 76 -19.71 9.59 8.27
CA SER A 76 -18.82 10.16 9.30
C SER A 76 -18.89 11.68 9.39
N GLY A 77 -19.57 12.38 8.46
CA GLY A 77 -19.65 13.84 8.40
C GLY A 77 -18.30 14.53 8.13
N ILE A 78 -17.41 13.88 7.41
CA ILE A 78 -16.07 14.39 7.10
C ILE A 78 -16.02 14.85 5.64
N ASP A 79 -15.45 16.04 5.41
CA ASP A 79 -15.27 16.56 4.06
C ASP A 79 -14.27 15.70 3.26
N ARG A 80 -14.64 15.44 1.99
CA ARG A 80 -13.90 14.57 1.06
C ARG A 80 -12.53 15.13 0.69
N ASP A 81 -12.41 16.44 0.64
CA ASP A 81 -11.21 17.13 0.19
C ASP A 81 -10.18 17.33 1.30
N THR A 82 -10.56 17.07 2.56
CA THR A 82 -9.65 17.12 3.71
C THR A 82 -8.49 16.16 3.51
N LYS A 83 -7.26 16.61 3.79
CA LYS A 83 -6.07 15.72 3.75
C LYS A 83 -5.99 14.88 5.01
N VAL A 84 -5.49 13.66 4.88
CA VAL A 84 -5.36 12.73 6.02
C VAL A 84 -4.53 13.32 7.17
N LYS A 85 -3.55 14.18 6.88
CA LYS A 85 -2.70 14.85 7.89
C LYS A 85 -3.47 15.87 8.75
N ASP A 86 -4.56 16.41 8.23
CA ASP A 86 -5.35 17.48 8.86
C ASP A 86 -6.55 16.90 9.64
N LEU A 87 -6.71 15.57 9.71
CA LEU A 87 -7.73 14.88 10.46
C LEU A 87 -7.43 14.92 11.97
N THR A 88 -8.46 15.19 12.77
CA THR A 88 -8.41 15.03 14.23
C THR A 88 -8.50 13.54 14.63
N GLU A 89 -8.04 13.21 15.83
CA GLU A 89 -8.12 11.84 16.36
C GLU A 89 -9.56 11.34 16.47
N GLU A 90 -10.48 12.22 16.83
CA GLU A 90 -11.92 11.94 16.88
C GLU A 90 -12.49 11.56 15.50
N GLN A 91 -12.09 12.29 14.47
CA GLN A 91 -12.49 11.98 13.09
C GLN A 91 -11.92 10.64 12.62
N VAL A 92 -10.68 10.35 12.98
CA VAL A 92 -10.05 9.05 12.69
C VAL A 92 -10.78 7.91 13.42
N ALA A 93 -11.23 8.12 14.66
CA ALA A 93 -12.01 7.13 15.40
C ALA A 93 -13.37 6.87 14.73
N LYS A 94 -14.08 7.92 14.30
CA LYS A 94 -15.34 7.79 13.54
C LYS A 94 -15.14 7.05 12.22
N LEU A 95 -14.05 7.34 11.50
CA LEU A 95 -13.71 6.62 10.27
C LEU A 95 -13.44 5.13 10.51
N ARG A 96 -12.74 4.79 11.60
CA ARG A 96 -12.49 3.38 11.96
C ARG A 96 -13.80 2.64 12.20
N ALA A 97 -14.68 3.20 13.01
CA ALA A 97 -15.98 2.61 13.30
C ALA A 97 -16.82 2.42 12.01
N ALA A 98 -16.89 3.43 11.15
CA ALA A 98 -17.63 3.34 9.90
C ALA A 98 -17.01 2.34 8.90
N VAL A 99 -15.71 2.13 8.94
CA VAL A 99 -15.00 1.16 8.07
C VAL A 99 -15.21 -0.27 8.57
N GLU A 100 -15.35 -0.50 9.89
CA GLU A 100 -15.59 -1.82 10.48
C GLU A 100 -16.93 -2.44 10.06
N GLU A 101 -17.90 -1.63 9.62
CA GLU A 101 -19.18 -2.15 9.08
C GLU A 101 -19.01 -2.89 7.74
N TYR A 102 -17.89 -2.68 7.05
CA TYR A 102 -17.63 -3.26 5.74
C TYR A 102 -16.68 -4.45 5.83
N LYS A 103 -16.95 -5.48 5.05
CA LYS A 103 -15.99 -6.58 4.86
C LYS A 103 -14.82 -6.10 4.01
N ILE A 104 -13.65 -5.99 4.61
CA ILE A 104 -12.46 -5.44 3.97
C ILE A 104 -11.24 -6.33 4.21
N GLU A 105 -10.17 -6.03 3.50
CA GLU A 105 -8.84 -6.64 3.64
C GLU A 105 -8.87 -8.17 3.83
N GLY A 106 -8.53 -8.65 5.01
CA GLY A 106 -8.37 -10.07 5.30
C GLY A 106 -9.64 -10.88 5.13
N GLU A 107 -10.76 -10.39 5.63
CA GLU A 107 -12.07 -11.04 5.53
C GLU A 107 -12.54 -11.15 4.08
N LEU A 108 -12.47 -10.05 3.33
CA LEU A 108 -12.85 -10.04 1.93
C LEU A 108 -11.95 -10.95 1.09
N ARG A 109 -10.63 -10.93 1.34
CA ARG A 109 -9.68 -11.82 0.65
C ARG A 109 -9.97 -13.29 0.95
N LYS A 110 -10.31 -13.62 2.21
CA LYS A 110 -10.73 -14.97 2.62
C LYS A 110 -12.00 -15.39 1.89
N GLU A 111 -13.01 -14.53 1.87
CA GLU A 111 -14.28 -14.80 1.19
C GLU A 111 -14.08 -15.06 -0.31
N ILE A 112 -13.32 -14.21 -0.98
CA ILE A 112 -12.99 -14.39 -2.41
C ILE A 112 -12.28 -15.73 -2.66
N ARG A 113 -11.31 -16.09 -1.81
CA ARG A 113 -10.60 -17.37 -1.93
C ARG A 113 -11.53 -18.57 -1.71
N LEU A 114 -12.41 -18.49 -0.72
CA LEU A 114 -13.41 -19.55 -0.46
C LEU A 114 -14.37 -19.71 -1.65
N ASN A 115 -14.82 -18.61 -2.24
CA ASN A 115 -15.69 -18.65 -3.40
C ASN A 115 -15.01 -19.30 -4.62
N ILE A 116 -13.73 -18.97 -4.85
CA ILE A 116 -12.93 -19.60 -5.92
C ILE A 116 -12.72 -21.09 -5.61
N LYS A 117 -12.36 -21.44 -4.35
CA LYS A 117 -12.19 -22.83 -3.92
C LYS A 117 -13.46 -23.64 -4.14
N ARG A 118 -14.61 -23.12 -3.75
CA ARG A 118 -15.91 -23.76 -4.01
C ARG A 118 -16.13 -24.09 -5.49
N LEU A 119 -15.79 -23.16 -6.39
CA LEU A 119 -15.89 -23.41 -7.84
C LEU A 119 -14.93 -24.50 -8.33
N LEU A 120 -13.76 -24.62 -7.70
CA LEU A 120 -12.78 -25.67 -8.00
C LEU A 120 -13.27 -27.04 -7.51
N ASP A 121 -13.81 -27.11 -6.29
CA ASP A 121 -14.29 -28.33 -5.65
C ASP A 121 -15.49 -28.92 -6.43
N ILE A 122 -16.38 -28.04 -6.92
CA ILE A 122 -17.51 -28.43 -7.78
C ILE A 122 -17.04 -28.86 -9.19
N LYS A 123 -15.76 -28.67 -9.54
CA LYS A 123 -15.19 -28.94 -10.87
C LYS A 123 -15.90 -28.18 -12.00
N SER A 124 -16.45 -27.00 -11.72
CA SER A 124 -17.12 -26.18 -12.72
C SER A 124 -16.16 -25.68 -13.80
N TYR A 125 -16.68 -25.38 -15.01
CA TYR A 125 -15.86 -24.78 -16.08
C TYR A 125 -15.15 -23.50 -15.61
N ARG A 126 -15.85 -22.63 -14.84
CA ARG A 126 -15.27 -21.42 -14.27
C ARG A 126 -14.14 -21.73 -13.29
N GLY A 127 -14.28 -22.78 -12.49
CA GLY A 127 -13.23 -23.26 -11.57
C GLY A 127 -11.99 -23.72 -12.34
N LEU A 128 -12.15 -24.53 -13.39
CA LEU A 128 -11.02 -24.95 -14.24
C LEU A 128 -10.30 -23.76 -14.87
N ARG A 129 -11.05 -22.74 -15.31
CA ARG A 129 -10.45 -21.50 -15.83
C ARG A 129 -9.65 -20.73 -14.76
N HIS A 130 -10.16 -20.68 -13.53
CA HIS A 130 -9.42 -20.10 -12.41
C HIS A 130 -8.12 -20.86 -12.11
N ARG A 131 -8.17 -22.21 -12.10
CA ARG A 131 -7.02 -23.08 -11.87
C ARG A 131 -5.93 -22.85 -12.91
N ASN A 132 -6.30 -22.71 -14.17
CA ASN A 132 -5.36 -22.53 -15.29
C ASN A 132 -4.90 -21.07 -15.46
N GLY A 133 -5.31 -20.12 -14.59
CA GLY A 133 -4.97 -18.71 -14.74
C GLY A 133 -5.50 -18.06 -16.00
N LEU A 134 -6.62 -18.56 -16.53
CA LEU A 134 -7.24 -18.09 -17.77
C LEU A 134 -8.45 -17.18 -17.48
N PRO A 135 -8.85 -16.33 -18.45
CA PRO A 135 -10.07 -15.54 -18.33
C PRO A 135 -11.30 -16.43 -18.11
N VAL A 136 -12.19 -16.00 -17.21
CA VAL A 136 -13.34 -16.79 -16.75
C VAL A 136 -14.64 -16.41 -17.44
N ARG A 137 -14.69 -15.22 -18.07
CA ARG A 137 -15.88 -14.63 -18.68
C ARG A 137 -15.94 -14.75 -20.21
N GLY A 138 -15.34 -15.78 -20.79
CA GLY A 138 -15.41 -16.05 -22.23
C GLY A 138 -14.54 -15.15 -23.12
N GLN A 139 -13.62 -14.36 -22.55
CA GLN A 139 -12.74 -13.51 -23.34
C GLN A 139 -11.80 -14.35 -24.24
N LYS A 140 -11.45 -13.78 -25.40
CA LYS A 140 -10.47 -14.39 -26.31
C LYS A 140 -9.11 -14.55 -25.63
N THR A 141 -8.47 -15.70 -25.83
CA THR A 141 -7.18 -16.04 -25.21
C THR A 141 -6.03 -16.08 -26.20
N LYS A 142 -6.31 -16.02 -27.52
CA LYS A 142 -5.31 -16.14 -28.59
C LYS A 142 -4.31 -14.97 -28.56
N THR A 143 -4.77 -13.76 -28.35
CA THR A 143 -3.93 -12.54 -28.44
C THR A 143 -3.59 -11.97 -27.06
N ASN A 144 -4.54 -11.41 -26.36
CA ASN A 144 -4.37 -10.64 -25.13
C ASN A 144 -4.59 -11.48 -23.86
N ALA A 145 -5.46 -11.08 -22.98
CA ALA A 145 -5.71 -11.68 -21.66
C ALA A 145 -4.54 -11.53 -20.66
N ARG A 146 -3.79 -10.42 -20.77
CA ARG A 146 -2.60 -10.18 -19.96
C ARG A 146 -2.88 -10.03 -18.46
N THR A 147 -4.03 -9.50 -18.09
CA THR A 147 -4.45 -9.37 -16.68
C THR A 147 -4.43 -10.74 -15.96
N ARG A 148 -4.78 -11.81 -16.67
CA ARG A 148 -4.79 -13.18 -16.10
C ARG A 148 -3.50 -13.94 -16.37
N LYS A 149 -2.91 -13.80 -17.55
CA LYS A 149 -1.68 -14.49 -17.95
C LYS A 149 -0.42 -13.83 -17.39
N GLY A 150 -0.51 -12.59 -16.94
CA GLY A 150 0.63 -11.79 -16.52
C GLY A 150 1.41 -11.17 -17.69
N PRO A 151 2.50 -10.44 -17.39
CA PRO A 151 3.34 -9.81 -18.41
C PRO A 151 3.92 -10.83 -19.38
N VAL A 152 4.25 -10.39 -20.59
CA VAL A 152 4.94 -11.22 -21.57
C VAL A 152 6.34 -11.50 -21.06
N ARG A 153 6.74 -12.76 -20.97
CA ARG A 153 8.12 -13.13 -20.67
C ARG A 153 8.97 -12.74 -21.88
N MET A 154 9.89 -11.80 -21.71
CA MET A 154 10.89 -11.54 -22.71
C MET A 154 11.88 -12.70 -22.75
N ALA A 155 12.16 -13.20 -23.95
CA ALA A 155 13.23 -14.18 -24.13
C ALA A 155 14.56 -13.54 -23.70
N ILE A 156 15.27 -14.20 -22.80
CA ILE A 156 16.64 -13.77 -22.46
C ILE A 156 17.49 -13.98 -23.71
N ALA A 157 18.01 -12.89 -24.28
CA ALA A 157 18.95 -12.98 -25.37
C ALA A 157 20.13 -13.85 -24.92
N LYS A 158 20.37 -14.98 -25.59
CA LYS A 158 21.57 -15.78 -25.37
C LYS A 158 22.75 -14.87 -25.70
N LYS A 159 23.59 -14.60 -24.69
CA LYS A 159 24.87 -13.94 -24.89
C LYS A 159 25.70 -14.84 -25.80
N LYS A 160 26.03 -14.36 -27.02
CA LYS A 160 27.00 -15.01 -27.90
C LYS A 160 28.39 -14.88 -27.32
#